data_1a29938993a778dd8cf18ee6122c9b59
#
_entry.id   1a29938993a778dd8cf18ee6122c9b59
#
_cell.length_a   1.000
_cell.length_b   1.000
_cell.length_c   1.000
_cell.angle_alpha   90.00
_cell.angle_beta   90.00
_cell.angle_gamma   90.00
#
_symmetry.space_group_name_H-M   'P 1'
#
loop_
_entity.id
_entity.type
_entity.pdbx_description
1 polymer ?
#
loop_
_entity_poly.entity_id
_entity_poly.type
_entity_poly.pdbx_seq_one_letter_code
_entity_poly.pdbx_strand_id
1 'polypeptide(L)'
;MRSPDSGSNYCIDYREPFAASLEKIAVEGVNYILCFNDTDRHFKDMVNVIKPQGKICSIVETEHPLDMNLIKSKSVTFAWEFMFTKSMYETDDIQSQHELLNQVADLVDRGILKTTVTKNMGALNAINLAKAHALLESGKTIGKLVLSEIVR
;
A
#
# COMPACT_ATOMS: atom_id res chain seq x y z
N MET A 1 7.91 2.83 -12.37
CA MET A 1 9.08 2.94 -11.47
C MET A 1 8.89 4.18 -10.61
N ARG A 2 8.80 4.06 -9.29
CA ARG A 2 8.71 5.24 -8.41
C ARG A 2 10.10 5.87 -8.29
N SER A 3 10.12 7.20 -8.24
CA SER A 3 11.33 8.00 -8.03
C SER A 3 11.95 7.72 -6.64
N PRO A 4 13.29 7.78 -6.50
CA PRO A 4 13.99 7.74 -5.20
C PRO A 4 13.51 8.80 -4.19
N ASP A 5 12.80 9.83 -4.65
CA ASP A 5 12.27 10.92 -3.82
C ASP A 5 11.17 10.50 -2.82
N SER A 6 10.71 9.25 -2.86
CA SER A 6 9.67 8.72 -1.94
C SER A 6 10.21 8.17 -0.62
N GLY A 7 11.51 8.34 -0.32
CA GLY A 7 12.14 7.82 0.91
C GLY A 7 12.51 6.33 0.85
N SER A 8 12.32 5.68 -0.28
CA SER A 8 12.70 4.28 -0.50
C SER A 8 14.20 4.19 -0.85
N ASN A 9 14.92 3.29 -0.20
CA ASN A 9 16.34 3.04 -0.51
C ASN A 9 16.50 2.33 -1.87
N TYR A 10 15.57 1.43 -2.20
CA TYR A 10 15.56 0.66 -3.44
C TYR A 10 14.15 0.57 -4.01
N CYS A 11 14.07 0.48 -5.33
CA CYS A 11 12.84 0.17 -6.05
C CYS A 11 13.06 -1.09 -6.88
N ILE A 12 12.20 -2.08 -6.72
CA ILE A 12 12.20 -3.30 -7.52
C ILE A 12 10.95 -3.36 -8.40
N ASP A 13 11.01 -4.11 -9.50
CA ASP A 13 9.84 -4.36 -10.33
C ASP A 13 9.06 -5.56 -9.75
N TYR A 14 7.87 -5.31 -9.22
CA TYR A 14 7.01 -6.35 -8.63
C TYR A 14 6.47 -7.36 -9.67
N ARG A 15 6.70 -7.14 -10.96
CA ARG A 15 6.35 -8.09 -12.03
C ARG A 15 7.39 -9.20 -12.18
N GLU A 16 8.60 -8.97 -11.68
CA GLU A 16 9.64 -9.99 -11.56
C GLU A 16 9.53 -10.71 -10.20
N PRO A 17 10.03 -11.98 -10.09
CA PRO A 17 10.11 -12.67 -8.80
C PRO A 17 10.88 -11.84 -7.77
N PHE A 18 10.32 -11.69 -6.56
CA PHE A 18 10.93 -10.84 -5.53
C PHE A 18 12.34 -11.31 -5.14
N ALA A 19 12.56 -12.61 -5.06
CA ALA A 19 13.88 -13.16 -4.72
C ALA A 19 14.96 -12.71 -5.71
N ALA A 20 14.70 -12.81 -7.01
CA ALA A 20 15.63 -12.37 -8.04
C ALA A 20 15.89 -10.85 -8.01
N SER A 21 14.85 -10.07 -7.68
CA SER A 21 14.97 -8.62 -7.55
C SER A 21 15.76 -8.20 -6.31
N LEU A 22 15.62 -8.91 -5.19
CA LEU A 22 16.38 -8.68 -3.96
C LEU A 22 17.85 -9.09 -4.12
N GLU A 23 18.13 -10.18 -4.83
CA GLU A 23 19.49 -10.61 -5.14
C GLU A 23 20.28 -9.54 -5.90
N LYS A 24 19.66 -8.87 -6.87
CA LYS A 24 20.28 -7.77 -7.64
C LYS A 24 20.77 -6.60 -6.76
N ILE A 25 20.18 -6.44 -5.59
CA ILE A 25 20.53 -5.39 -4.61
C ILE A 25 21.22 -5.93 -3.36
N ALA A 26 21.71 -7.18 -3.42
CA ALA A 26 22.41 -7.87 -2.34
C ALA A 26 21.61 -7.96 -1.02
N VAL A 27 20.30 -8.18 -1.10
CA VAL A 27 19.39 -8.37 0.03
C VAL A 27 18.91 -9.82 0.05
N GLU A 28 19.30 -10.60 1.06
CA GLU A 28 18.95 -12.03 1.18
C GLU A 28 17.48 -12.29 1.54
N GLY A 29 16.78 -11.28 2.07
CA GLY A 29 15.38 -11.38 2.48
C GLY A 29 14.99 -10.23 3.40
N VAL A 30 13.70 -10.15 3.75
CA VAL A 30 13.11 -9.04 4.49
C VAL A 30 12.43 -9.50 5.78
N ASN A 31 12.40 -8.63 6.79
CA ASN A 31 11.75 -8.92 8.07
C ASN A 31 10.25 -8.54 8.06
N TYR A 32 9.87 -7.55 7.26
CA TYR A 32 8.51 -7.03 7.18
C TYR A 32 8.08 -6.89 5.73
N ILE A 33 6.86 -7.31 5.45
CA ILE A 33 6.22 -7.12 4.14
C ILE A 33 4.86 -6.46 4.36
N LEU A 34 4.62 -5.37 3.63
CA LEU A 34 3.31 -4.72 3.56
C LEU A 34 2.78 -4.90 2.13
N CYS A 35 1.71 -5.67 1.98
CA CYS A 35 1.07 -5.92 0.69
C CYS A 35 -0.15 -4.99 0.53
N PHE A 36 -0.07 -4.04 -0.41
CA PHE A 36 -1.09 -3.03 -0.67
C PHE A 36 -1.76 -3.17 -2.04
N ASN A 37 -1.49 -4.27 -2.76
CA ASN A 37 -1.96 -4.40 -4.13
C ASN A 37 -2.71 -5.71 -4.38
N ASP A 38 -2.03 -6.85 -4.42
CA ASP A 38 -2.59 -8.13 -4.85
C ASP A 38 -2.00 -9.26 -4.01
N THR A 39 -2.76 -9.72 -3.03
CA THR A 39 -2.31 -10.73 -2.06
C THR A 39 -2.21 -12.10 -2.72
N ASP A 40 -3.19 -12.50 -3.54
CA ASP A 40 -3.19 -13.79 -4.22
C ASP A 40 -1.94 -13.97 -5.08
N ARG A 41 -1.68 -12.99 -5.92
CA ARG A 41 -0.55 -13.00 -6.84
C ARG A 41 0.79 -13.06 -6.13
N HIS A 42 0.94 -12.31 -5.04
CA HIS A 42 2.24 -12.08 -4.41
C HIS A 42 2.52 -12.98 -3.22
N PHE A 43 1.55 -13.75 -2.73
CA PHE A 43 1.72 -14.54 -1.51
C PHE A 43 2.91 -15.49 -1.57
N LYS A 44 3.08 -16.24 -2.65
CA LYS A 44 4.20 -17.17 -2.82
C LYS A 44 5.55 -16.45 -2.84
N ASP A 45 5.64 -15.32 -3.52
CA ASP A 45 6.86 -14.51 -3.55
C ASP A 45 7.17 -13.91 -2.17
N MET A 46 6.14 -13.44 -1.43
CA MET A 46 6.30 -12.99 -0.05
C MET A 46 6.85 -14.09 0.86
N VAL A 47 6.31 -15.30 0.75
CA VAL A 47 6.78 -16.49 1.49
C VAL A 47 8.26 -16.79 1.20
N ASN A 48 8.67 -16.66 -0.06
CA ASN A 48 10.05 -16.94 -0.46
C ASN A 48 11.05 -15.96 0.16
N VAL A 49 10.70 -14.67 0.22
CA VAL A 49 11.64 -13.61 0.65
C VAL A 49 11.52 -13.21 2.11
N ILE A 50 10.44 -13.58 2.80
CA ILE A 50 10.30 -13.28 4.23
C ILE A 50 11.29 -14.12 5.06
N LYS A 51 12.00 -13.47 5.97
CA LYS A 51 12.90 -14.13 6.92
C LYS A 51 12.12 -14.88 8.01
N PRO A 52 12.75 -15.89 8.66
CA PRO A 52 12.16 -16.52 9.84
C PRO A 52 11.74 -15.49 10.89
N GLN A 53 10.58 -15.72 11.52
CA GLN A 53 9.95 -14.81 12.50
C GLN A 53 9.54 -13.42 11.92
N GLY A 54 9.55 -13.29 10.59
CA GLY A 54 9.11 -12.08 9.92
C GLY A 54 7.60 -11.86 10.02
N LYS A 55 7.15 -10.69 9.55
CA LYS A 55 5.73 -10.33 9.58
C LYS A 55 5.27 -9.90 8.20
N ILE A 56 4.12 -10.41 7.80
CA ILE A 56 3.42 -10.01 6.57
C ILE A 56 2.10 -9.37 6.99
N CYS A 57 1.82 -8.17 6.49
CA CYS A 57 0.54 -7.51 6.65
C CYS A 57 -0.06 -7.24 5.27
N SER A 58 -1.31 -7.60 5.06
CA SER A 58 -2.03 -7.32 3.82
C SER A 58 -3.33 -6.57 4.07
N ILE A 59 -3.67 -5.67 3.13
CA ILE A 59 -4.92 -4.91 3.12
C ILE A 59 -5.85 -5.32 1.97
N VAL A 60 -5.41 -6.25 1.11
CA VAL A 60 -6.15 -6.66 -0.10
C VAL A 60 -6.68 -8.06 0.07
N GLU A 61 -7.99 -8.21 -0.03
CA GLU A 61 -8.69 -9.49 0.02
C GLU A 61 -8.14 -10.48 -1.01
N THR A 62 -8.33 -11.77 -0.73
CA THR A 62 -7.97 -12.85 -1.64
C THR A 62 -9.22 -13.49 -2.23
N GLU A 63 -9.16 -13.86 -3.49
CA GLU A 63 -10.20 -14.65 -4.16
C GLU A 63 -10.08 -16.14 -3.83
N HIS A 64 -8.87 -16.57 -3.46
CA HIS A 64 -8.54 -17.96 -3.19
C HIS A 64 -7.98 -18.14 -1.78
N PRO A 65 -8.16 -19.33 -1.15
CA PRO A 65 -7.55 -19.62 0.15
C PRO A 65 -6.01 -19.56 0.07
N LEU A 66 -5.39 -18.89 1.05
CA LEU A 66 -3.94 -18.89 1.22
C LEU A 66 -3.47 -20.15 1.93
N ASP A 67 -2.46 -20.83 1.38
CA ASP A 67 -1.83 -21.96 2.08
C ASP A 67 -0.90 -21.46 3.20
N MET A 68 -1.45 -21.31 4.40
CA MET A 68 -0.72 -20.85 5.58
C MET A 68 0.37 -21.81 6.05
N ASN A 69 0.37 -23.08 5.57
CA ASN A 69 1.45 -24.02 5.91
C ASN A 69 2.80 -23.57 5.33
N LEU A 70 2.79 -22.82 4.23
CA LEU A 70 4.01 -22.32 3.60
C LEU A 70 4.82 -21.39 4.50
N ILE A 71 4.18 -20.71 5.46
CA ILE A 71 4.86 -19.79 6.39
C ILE A 71 5.12 -20.41 7.77
N LYS A 72 4.59 -21.62 8.03
CA LYS A 72 4.68 -22.29 9.34
C LYS A 72 6.12 -22.55 9.76
N SER A 73 6.95 -23.13 8.88
CA SER A 73 8.33 -23.50 9.21
C SER A 73 9.23 -22.32 9.56
N LYS A 74 8.87 -21.14 9.06
CA LYS A 74 9.56 -19.87 9.35
C LYS A 74 8.96 -19.13 10.56
N SER A 75 7.89 -19.63 11.18
CA SER A 75 7.17 -18.96 12.27
C SER A 75 6.76 -17.52 11.93
N VAL A 76 6.30 -17.30 10.69
CA VAL A 76 5.90 -15.97 10.21
C VAL A 76 4.55 -15.58 10.78
N THR A 77 4.40 -14.33 11.19
CA THR A 77 3.10 -13.73 11.50
C THR A 77 2.46 -13.20 10.24
N PHE A 78 1.23 -13.63 9.95
CA PHE A 78 0.40 -13.00 8.92
C PHE A 78 -0.75 -12.23 9.59
N ALA A 79 -0.94 -10.99 9.19
CA ALA A 79 -2.00 -10.12 9.69
C ALA A 79 -2.77 -9.48 8.54
N TRP A 80 -4.08 -9.40 8.71
CA TRP A 80 -4.92 -8.54 7.90
C TRP A 80 -5.01 -7.16 8.53
N GLU A 81 -4.98 -6.12 7.71
CA GLU A 81 -5.37 -4.78 8.12
C GLU A 81 -6.57 -4.34 7.28
N PHE A 82 -7.65 -3.99 7.97
CA PHE A 82 -8.86 -3.51 7.34
C PHE A 82 -9.29 -2.19 7.99
N MET A 83 -9.26 -1.12 7.22
CA MET A 83 -9.47 0.25 7.70
C MET A 83 -10.80 0.46 8.42
N PHE A 84 -11.81 -0.36 8.15
CA PHE A 84 -13.14 -0.23 8.75
C PHE A 84 -13.34 -1.09 10.00
N THR A 85 -12.38 -1.93 10.41
CA THR A 85 -12.53 -2.81 11.57
C THR A 85 -12.99 -2.06 12.80
N LYS A 86 -12.32 -0.95 13.12
CA LYS A 86 -12.63 -0.18 14.34
C LYS A 86 -14.01 0.44 14.32
N SER A 87 -14.46 0.95 13.19
CA SER A 87 -15.80 1.54 13.05
C SER A 87 -16.90 0.48 12.93
N MET A 88 -16.63 -0.66 12.26
CA MET A 88 -17.62 -1.73 12.10
C MET A 88 -17.93 -2.48 13.40
N TYR A 89 -16.91 -2.65 14.25
CA TYR A 89 -17.03 -3.41 15.49
C TYR A 89 -17.04 -2.52 16.72
N GLU A 90 -17.04 -1.19 16.54
CA GLU A 90 -17.07 -0.19 17.63
C GLU A 90 -16.02 -0.50 18.70
N THR A 91 -14.77 -0.75 18.27
CA THR A 91 -13.69 -1.16 19.18
C THR A 91 -13.35 -0.05 20.18
N ASP A 92 -12.87 -0.41 21.37
CA ASP A 92 -12.53 0.52 22.44
C ASP A 92 -11.50 1.60 22.01
N ASP A 93 -10.70 1.29 21.00
CA ASP A 93 -9.65 2.16 20.46
C ASP A 93 -10.05 2.88 19.16
N ILE A 94 -11.34 3.01 18.84
CA ILE A 94 -11.84 3.67 17.62
C ILE A 94 -11.28 5.09 17.45
N GLN A 95 -11.07 5.81 18.55
CA GLN A 95 -10.52 7.16 18.55
C GLN A 95 -9.11 7.23 17.96
N SER A 96 -8.34 6.14 18.00
CA SER A 96 -6.98 6.10 17.50
C SER A 96 -6.87 6.35 15.98
N GLN A 97 -7.94 6.10 15.20
CA GLN A 97 -7.96 6.45 13.77
C GLN A 97 -7.96 7.97 13.56
N HIS A 98 -8.74 8.71 14.36
CA HIS A 98 -8.76 10.17 14.35
C HIS A 98 -7.39 10.74 14.71
N GLU A 99 -6.80 10.22 15.79
CA GLU A 99 -5.47 10.65 16.25
C GLU A 99 -4.39 10.40 15.19
N LEU A 100 -4.39 9.22 14.56
CA LEU A 100 -3.47 8.88 13.50
C LEU A 100 -3.61 9.82 12.30
N LEU A 101 -4.85 10.10 11.86
CA LEU A 101 -5.09 10.98 10.71
C LEU A 101 -4.66 12.42 10.99
N ASN A 102 -4.86 12.92 12.21
CA ASN A 102 -4.36 14.23 12.62
C ASN A 102 -2.82 14.27 12.61
N GLN A 103 -2.16 13.23 13.14
CA GLN A 103 -0.70 13.14 13.07
C GLN A 103 -0.18 13.14 11.64
N VAL A 104 -0.85 12.42 10.73
CA VAL A 104 -0.49 12.42 9.31
C VAL A 104 -0.66 13.81 8.71
N ALA A 105 -1.76 14.51 9.00
CA ALA A 105 -1.99 15.88 8.54
C ALA A 105 -0.87 16.83 9.01
N ASP A 106 -0.54 16.80 10.28
CA ASP A 106 0.56 17.61 10.87
C ASP A 106 1.91 17.33 10.20
N LEU A 107 2.20 16.05 9.92
CA LEU A 107 3.45 15.66 9.26
C LEU A 107 3.51 16.14 7.80
N VAL A 108 2.37 16.15 7.11
CA VAL A 108 2.27 16.71 5.74
C VAL A 108 2.45 18.21 5.77
N ASP A 109 1.77 18.92 6.68
CA ASP A 109 1.86 20.39 6.81
C ASP A 109 3.28 20.84 7.16
N ARG A 110 4.00 20.05 7.94
CA ARG A 110 5.42 20.27 8.27
C ARG A 110 6.39 19.85 7.17
N GLY A 111 5.90 19.30 6.07
CA GLY A 111 6.73 18.83 4.94
C GLY A 111 7.58 17.58 5.25
N ILE A 112 7.32 16.88 6.38
CA ILE A 112 8.00 15.65 6.76
C ILE A 112 7.49 14.49 5.90
N LEU A 113 6.16 14.38 5.73
CA LEU A 113 5.54 13.48 4.78
C LEU A 113 5.25 14.21 3.47
N LYS A 114 5.64 13.58 2.36
CA LYS A 114 5.33 14.09 1.03
C LYS A 114 3.99 13.52 0.56
N THR A 115 3.14 14.39 0.02
CA THR A 115 1.92 13.94 -0.64
C THR A 115 2.22 13.07 -1.85
N THR A 116 1.34 12.12 -2.13
CA THR A 116 1.40 11.29 -3.34
C THR A 116 0.57 11.87 -4.49
N VAL A 117 0.08 13.09 -4.38
CA VAL A 117 -0.61 13.79 -5.45
C VAL A 117 0.35 14.04 -6.61
N THR A 118 -0.04 13.59 -7.80
CA THR A 118 0.76 13.77 -9.02
C THR A 118 0.07 14.66 -10.03
N LYS A 119 -1.25 14.84 -9.93
CA LYS A 119 -2.00 15.65 -10.88
C LYS A 119 -3.21 16.29 -10.23
N ASN A 120 -3.33 17.60 -10.41
CA ASN A 120 -4.57 18.33 -10.15
C ASN A 120 -5.39 18.40 -11.45
N MET A 121 -6.63 17.90 -11.41
CA MET A 121 -7.53 17.85 -12.56
C MET A 121 -8.37 19.12 -12.69
N GLY A 122 -8.16 20.11 -11.80
CA GLY A 122 -8.90 21.37 -11.74
C GLY A 122 -10.20 21.26 -10.94
N ALA A 123 -11.17 22.09 -11.26
CA ALA A 123 -12.42 22.18 -10.52
C ALA A 123 -13.21 20.88 -10.48
N LEU A 124 -13.84 20.60 -9.34
CA LEU A 124 -14.77 19.47 -9.20
C LEU A 124 -16.06 19.75 -9.95
N ASN A 125 -16.14 19.19 -11.15
CA ASN A 125 -17.33 19.18 -12.00
C ASN A 125 -17.44 17.84 -12.73
N ALA A 126 -18.61 17.59 -13.35
CA ALA A 126 -18.89 16.31 -14.02
C ALA A 126 -17.87 15.96 -15.12
N ILE A 127 -17.40 16.95 -15.88
CA ILE A 127 -16.45 16.74 -16.98
C ILE A 127 -15.08 16.31 -16.44
N ASN A 128 -14.55 17.01 -15.45
CA ASN A 128 -13.25 16.70 -14.86
C ASN A 128 -13.29 15.39 -14.06
N LEU A 129 -14.40 15.11 -13.39
CA LEU A 129 -14.61 13.86 -12.67
C LEU A 129 -14.61 12.67 -13.64
N ALA A 130 -15.35 12.75 -14.76
CA ALA A 130 -15.36 11.70 -15.78
C ALA A 130 -13.97 11.46 -16.37
N LYS A 131 -13.20 12.52 -16.64
CA LYS A 131 -11.81 12.40 -17.09
C LYS A 131 -10.90 11.73 -16.04
N ALA A 132 -11.07 12.06 -14.76
CA ALA A 132 -10.31 11.45 -13.67
C ALA A 132 -10.61 9.94 -13.55
N HIS A 133 -11.88 9.55 -13.63
CA HIS A 133 -12.29 8.15 -13.64
C HIS A 133 -11.67 7.39 -14.82
N ALA A 134 -11.76 7.89 -16.03
CA ALA A 134 -11.18 7.26 -17.21
C ALA A 134 -9.66 7.07 -17.07
N LEU A 135 -8.94 8.02 -16.46
CA LEU A 135 -7.52 7.88 -16.18
C LEU A 135 -7.24 6.79 -15.14
N LEU A 136 -8.02 6.71 -14.06
CA LEU A 136 -7.86 5.67 -13.04
C LEU A 136 -8.17 4.28 -13.61
N GLU A 137 -9.24 4.13 -14.37
CA GLU A 137 -9.65 2.87 -15.00
C GLU A 137 -8.63 2.38 -16.04
N SER A 138 -7.82 3.27 -16.60
CA SER A 138 -6.74 2.88 -17.52
C SER A 138 -5.64 2.04 -16.84
N GLY A 139 -5.58 2.00 -15.50
CA GLY A 139 -4.54 1.30 -14.73
C GLY A 139 -3.13 1.89 -14.86
N LYS A 140 -2.97 3.03 -15.53
CA LYS A 140 -1.66 3.66 -15.82
C LYS A 140 -1.34 4.85 -14.93
N THR A 141 -2.25 5.23 -14.03
CA THR A 141 -2.07 6.37 -13.14
C THR A 141 -1.04 6.07 -12.06
N ILE A 142 -0.05 6.94 -11.93
CA ILE A 142 0.93 6.90 -10.83
C ILE A 142 0.56 8.01 -9.84
N GLY A 143 0.48 7.66 -8.54
CA GLY A 143 0.11 8.59 -7.49
C GLY A 143 -1.39 8.88 -7.43
N LYS A 144 -1.77 10.04 -6.90
CA LYS A 144 -3.15 10.45 -6.69
C LYS A 144 -3.54 11.59 -7.61
N LEU A 145 -4.79 11.52 -8.11
CA LEU A 145 -5.43 12.61 -8.81
C LEU A 145 -6.30 13.37 -7.82
N VAL A 146 -6.31 14.69 -7.88
CA VAL A 146 -7.16 15.54 -7.05
C VAL A 146 -7.99 16.48 -7.92
N LEU A 147 -9.17 16.86 -7.41
CA LEU A 147 -10.02 17.92 -7.93
C LEU A 147 -10.14 18.96 -6.80
N SER A 148 -9.87 20.22 -7.08
CA SER A 148 -9.54 21.19 -6.04
C SER A 148 -10.66 22.16 -5.65
N GLU A 149 -11.65 22.39 -6.47
CA GLU A 149 -12.70 23.37 -6.18
C GLU A 149 -14.06 22.90 -6.70
N ILE A 150 -15.10 23.17 -5.93
CA ILE A 150 -16.48 23.02 -6.40
C ILE A 150 -16.85 24.36 -7.06
N VAL A 151 -16.95 24.36 -8.39
CA VAL A 151 -17.55 25.49 -9.10
C VAL A 151 -19.07 25.37 -8.93
N ARG A 152 -19.63 26.27 -8.15
CA ARG A 152 -21.08 26.42 -7.99
C ARG A 152 -21.69 27.09 -9.23
#